data_68110f3b0e1fa4d338b7e2d961ad13ce
#
_entry.id   68110f3b0e1fa4d338b7e2d961ad13ce
#
_cell.length_a   1.000
_cell.length_b   1.000
_cell.length_c   1.000
_cell.angle_alpha   90.00
_cell.angle_beta   90.00
_cell.angle_gamma   90.00
#
_symmetry.space_group_name_H-M   'P 1'
#
loop_
_entity.id
_entity.type
_entity.pdbx_description
1 polymer ?
#
loop_
_entity_poly.entity_id
_entity_poly.type
_entity_poly.pdbx_seq_one_letter_code
_entity_poly.pdbx_strand_id
1 'polypeptide(L)'
;IAAAILHDTLEDCKEVTFSTLCQEFGERVAEIVKAESEEKGGSWNERKANTVKRLKEEKASDMKLVALGDKLSNARSLKRDYQMIGDKLWERFNMKDKRQQAWYYRGLCDSLKDMENFPEYWEFCELIAYVFRGVVVD
;
A
#
# COMPACT_ATOMS: atom_id res chain seq x y z
N ILE A 1 6.21 6.76 -10.80
CA ILE A 1 6.03 7.15 -9.81
C ILE A 1 5.56 8.52 -9.45
N ALA A 2 5.29 9.42 -10.43
CA ALA A 2 4.64 10.68 -10.13
C ALA A 2 3.27 10.48 -9.47
N ALA A 3 2.49 9.48 -9.89
CA ALA A 3 1.18 9.21 -9.31
C ALA A 3 1.27 8.74 -7.86
N ALA A 4 2.30 7.98 -7.48
CA ALA A 4 2.50 7.55 -6.10
C ALA A 4 2.86 8.73 -5.19
N ILE A 5 3.68 9.66 -5.68
CA ILE A 5 4.02 10.88 -4.95
C ILE A 5 2.78 11.77 -4.78
N LEU A 6 1.96 11.87 -5.83
CA LEU A 6 0.72 12.64 -5.79
C LEU A 6 -0.32 12.04 -4.84
N HIS A 7 -0.33 10.72 -4.70
CA HIS A 7 -1.20 10.04 -3.73
C HIS A 7 -0.88 10.52 -2.31
N ASP A 8 0.39 10.56 -1.94
CA ASP A 8 0.82 11.07 -0.64
C ASP A 8 0.44 12.55 -0.46
N THR A 9 0.60 13.34 -1.52
CA THR A 9 0.22 14.75 -1.49
C THR A 9 -1.28 14.92 -1.25
N LEU A 10 -2.11 14.09 -1.89
CA LEU A 10 -3.56 14.14 -1.71
C LEU A 10 -3.98 13.81 -0.28
N GLU A 11 -3.32 12.87 0.37
CA GLU A 11 -3.60 12.49 1.75
C GLU A 11 -3.08 13.51 2.75
N ASP A 12 -1.90 14.06 2.52
CA ASP A 12 -1.20 14.92 3.48
C ASP A 12 -1.51 16.40 3.29
N CYS A 13 -1.86 16.82 2.08
CA CYS A 13 -2.12 18.21 1.76
C CYS A 13 -3.58 18.42 1.35
N LYS A 14 -4.35 19.00 2.25
CA LYS A 14 -5.79 19.24 2.04
C LYS A 14 -6.08 20.27 0.95
N GLU A 15 -5.09 21.02 0.51
CA GLU A 15 -5.24 22.01 -0.55
C GLU A 15 -5.25 21.37 -1.94
N VAL A 16 -4.71 20.17 -2.06
CA VAL A 16 -4.67 19.44 -3.33
C VAL A 16 -5.94 18.62 -3.45
N THR A 17 -6.78 18.98 -4.41
CA THR A 17 -8.05 18.30 -4.64
C THR A 17 -7.96 17.34 -5.82
N PHE A 18 -8.92 16.43 -5.90
CA PHE A 18 -9.03 15.53 -7.04
C PHE A 18 -9.14 16.31 -8.36
N SER A 19 -9.90 17.41 -8.38
CA SER A 19 -10.05 18.27 -9.57
C SER A 19 -8.72 18.87 -10.01
N THR A 20 -7.91 19.34 -9.06
CA THR A 20 -6.59 19.89 -9.35
C THR A 20 -5.68 18.84 -9.97
N LEU A 21 -5.71 17.62 -9.44
CA LEU A 21 -4.93 16.51 -9.99
C LEU A 21 -5.38 16.18 -11.41
N CYS A 22 -6.69 16.19 -11.68
CA CYS A 22 -7.22 15.96 -13.01
C CYS A 22 -6.70 16.96 -14.03
N GLN A 23 -6.64 18.24 -13.64
CA GLN A 23 -6.18 19.30 -14.53
C GLN A 23 -4.69 19.19 -14.86
N GLU A 24 -3.88 18.84 -13.87
CA GLU A 24 -2.42 18.81 -14.03
C GLU A 24 -1.89 17.52 -14.65
N PHE A 25 -2.47 16.38 -14.30
CA PHE A 25 -1.89 15.08 -14.62
C PHE A 25 -2.83 14.17 -15.41
N GLY A 26 -3.98 14.68 -15.79
CA GLY A 26 -4.96 13.94 -16.55
C GLY A 26 -5.87 13.11 -15.65
N GLU A 27 -7.07 12.89 -16.14
CA GLU A 27 -8.15 12.25 -15.41
C GLU A 27 -7.79 10.83 -14.94
N ARG A 28 -7.11 10.08 -15.79
CA ARG A 28 -6.74 8.70 -15.47
C ARG A 28 -5.82 8.61 -14.25
N VAL A 29 -4.81 9.47 -14.20
CA VAL A 29 -3.87 9.49 -13.06
C VAL A 29 -4.60 9.89 -11.78
N ALA A 30 -5.46 10.88 -11.86
CA ALA A 30 -6.24 11.34 -10.71
C ALA A 30 -7.19 10.25 -10.19
N GLU A 31 -7.79 9.46 -11.07
CA GLU A 31 -8.63 8.33 -10.68
C GLU A 31 -7.82 7.24 -9.96
N ILE A 32 -6.60 6.96 -10.43
CA ILE A 32 -5.72 6.00 -9.78
C ILE A 32 -5.39 6.47 -8.38
N VAL A 33 -5.03 7.74 -8.22
CA VAL A 33 -4.71 8.32 -6.91
C VAL A 33 -5.91 8.25 -5.98
N LYS A 34 -7.10 8.58 -6.48
CA LYS A 34 -8.33 8.51 -5.69
C LYS A 34 -8.62 7.08 -5.22
N ALA A 35 -8.47 6.10 -6.11
CA ALA A 35 -8.71 4.70 -5.77
C ALA A 35 -7.77 4.21 -4.67
N GLU A 36 -6.50 4.65 -4.69
CA GLU A 36 -5.54 4.28 -3.66
C GLU A 36 -5.81 4.98 -2.32
N SER A 37 -6.44 6.16 -2.34
CA SER A 37 -6.72 6.94 -1.13
C SER A 37 -8.01 6.53 -0.43
N GLU A 38 -8.93 5.89 -1.12
CA GLU A 38 -10.25 5.56 -0.58
C GLU A 38 -10.35 4.13 -0.07
N GLU A 39 -10.61 3.98 1.23
CA GLU A 39 -11.03 2.72 1.83
C GLU A 39 -12.32 3.00 2.57
N LYS A 40 -13.44 2.46 2.09
CA LYS A 40 -14.77 2.78 2.61
C LYS A 40 -15.53 1.55 3.10
N GLY A 41 -16.16 1.70 4.27
CA GLY A 41 -17.12 0.75 4.81
C GLY A 41 -16.52 -0.56 5.29
N GLY A 42 -17.24 -1.24 6.18
CA GLY A 42 -16.84 -2.53 6.70
C GLY A 42 -15.74 -2.49 7.76
N SER A 43 -15.37 -3.65 8.24
CA SER A 43 -14.28 -3.81 9.20
C SER A 43 -12.93 -3.61 8.52
N TRP A 44 -11.88 -3.47 9.30
CA TRP A 44 -10.51 -3.39 8.79
C TRP A 44 -10.19 -4.62 7.91
N ASN A 45 -10.54 -5.82 8.39
CA ASN A 45 -10.29 -7.06 7.65
C ASN A 45 -11.02 -7.10 6.31
N GLU A 46 -12.27 -6.65 6.29
CA GLU A 46 -13.06 -6.61 5.05
C GLU A 46 -12.46 -5.63 4.05
N ARG A 47 -12.08 -4.45 4.50
CA ARG A 47 -11.48 -3.44 3.61
C ARG A 47 -10.15 -3.91 3.05
N LYS A 48 -9.31 -4.53 3.88
CA LYS A 48 -8.00 -5.03 3.45
C LYS A 48 -8.14 -6.23 2.52
N ALA A 49 -9.07 -7.12 2.79
CA ALA A 49 -9.36 -8.25 1.90
C ALA A 49 -9.82 -7.75 0.53
N ASN A 50 -10.67 -6.73 0.50
CA ASN A 50 -11.14 -6.12 -0.75
C ASN A 50 -10.00 -5.47 -1.52
N THR A 51 -9.08 -4.80 -0.84
CA THR A 51 -7.90 -4.20 -1.47
C THR A 51 -7.03 -5.27 -2.13
N VAL A 52 -6.74 -6.33 -1.41
CA VAL A 52 -5.92 -7.45 -1.92
C VAL A 52 -6.58 -8.07 -3.14
N LYS A 53 -7.89 -8.35 -3.06
CA LYS A 53 -8.65 -8.95 -4.15
C LYS A 53 -8.69 -8.03 -5.37
N ARG A 54 -8.95 -6.75 -5.16
CA ARG A 54 -9.01 -5.76 -6.24
C ARG A 54 -7.68 -5.67 -6.98
N LEU A 55 -6.57 -5.62 -6.26
CA LEU A 55 -5.24 -5.58 -6.87
C LEU A 55 -4.92 -6.87 -7.62
N LYS A 56 -5.34 -8.01 -7.09
CA LYS A 56 -5.11 -9.30 -7.76
C LYS A 56 -5.86 -9.38 -9.08
N GLU A 57 -7.07 -8.84 -9.14
CA GLU A 57 -7.92 -8.84 -10.32
C GLU A 57 -7.61 -7.70 -11.28
N GLU A 58 -6.85 -6.69 -10.84
CA GLU A 58 -6.54 -5.52 -11.65
C GLU A 58 -5.62 -5.89 -12.82
N LYS A 59 -6.00 -5.47 -14.01
CA LYS A 59 -5.25 -5.75 -15.23
C LYS A 59 -4.45 -4.54 -15.72
N ALA A 60 -4.74 -3.35 -15.24
CA ALA A 60 -4.03 -2.15 -15.65
C ALA A 60 -2.70 -2.05 -14.91
N SER A 61 -1.60 -2.12 -15.65
CA SER A 61 -0.24 -2.09 -15.09
C SER A 61 0.06 -0.79 -14.35
N ASP A 62 -0.45 0.33 -14.84
CA ASP A 62 -0.23 1.63 -14.21
C ASP A 62 -0.88 1.71 -12.81
N MET A 63 -2.07 1.13 -12.63
CA MET A 63 -2.71 1.08 -11.32
C MET A 63 -1.92 0.22 -10.35
N LYS A 64 -1.43 -0.92 -10.81
CA LYS A 64 -0.59 -1.80 -9.97
C LYS A 64 0.74 -1.15 -9.64
N LEU A 65 1.32 -0.38 -10.56
CA LEU A 65 2.56 0.32 -10.32
C LEU A 65 2.40 1.41 -9.26
N VAL A 66 1.30 2.16 -9.29
CA VAL A 66 0.99 3.16 -8.27
C VAL A 66 0.81 2.48 -6.91
N ALA A 67 0.07 1.39 -6.87
CA ALA A 67 -0.15 0.62 -5.64
C ALA A 67 1.18 0.10 -5.08
N LEU A 68 2.04 -0.44 -5.93
CA LEU A 68 3.36 -0.91 -5.52
C LEU A 68 4.20 0.21 -4.93
N GLY A 69 4.22 1.38 -5.58
CA GLY A 69 4.97 2.55 -5.07
C GLY A 69 4.49 2.99 -3.70
N ASP A 70 3.17 3.04 -3.51
CA ASP A 70 2.58 3.41 -2.23
C ASP A 70 2.93 2.39 -1.14
N LYS A 71 2.75 1.10 -1.43
CA LYS A 71 3.01 0.05 -0.45
C LYS A 71 4.50 -0.12 -0.15
N LEU A 72 5.35 0.12 -1.13
CA LEU A 72 6.79 0.13 -0.91
C LEU A 72 7.20 1.24 0.05
N SER A 73 6.64 2.43 -0.12
CA SER A 73 6.88 3.56 0.80
C SER A 73 6.45 3.19 2.21
N ASN A 74 5.27 2.58 2.37
CA ASN A 74 4.78 2.12 3.66
C ASN A 74 5.70 1.06 4.26
N ALA A 75 6.17 0.11 3.46
CA ALA A 75 7.05 -0.97 3.92
C ALA A 75 8.40 -0.44 4.38
N ARG A 76 8.94 0.55 3.69
CA ARG A 76 10.19 1.21 4.10
C ARG A 76 10.04 1.89 5.46
N SER A 77 8.91 2.56 5.67
CA SER A 77 8.59 3.19 6.95
C SER A 77 8.44 2.14 8.06
N LEU A 78 7.76 1.03 7.78
CA LEU A 78 7.61 -0.06 8.73
C LEU A 78 8.96 -0.62 9.16
N LYS A 79 9.85 -0.85 8.21
CA LYS A 79 11.19 -1.38 8.53
C LYS A 79 11.96 -0.41 9.40
N ARG A 80 11.96 0.87 9.05
CA ARG A 80 12.66 1.89 9.82
C ARG A 80 12.15 1.95 11.25
N ASP A 81 10.83 2.01 11.41
CA ASP A 81 10.21 2.11 12.73
C ASP A 81 10.41 0.82 13.54
N TYR A 82 10.32 -0.32 12.89
CA TYR A 82 10.56 -1.60 13.53
C TYR A 82 11.99 -1.71 14.07
N GLN A 83 12.97 -1.20 13.32
CA GLN A 83 14.36 -1.18 13.76
C GLN A 83 14.58 -0.25 14.96
N MET A 84 13.77 0.80 15.08
CA MET A 84 13.88 1.79 16.15
C MET A 84 13.15 1.36 17.42
N ILE A 85 11.93 0.85 17.31
CA ILE A 85 11.08 0.59 18.47
C ILE A 85 10.52 -0.83 18.54
N GLY A 86 10.86 -1.68 17.57
CA GLY A 86 10.39 -3.07 17.55
C GLY A 86 8.87 -3.15 17.42
N ASP A 87 8.29 -4.15 18.06
CA ASP A 87 6.86 -4.42 17.95
C ASP A 87 5.96 -3.34 18.58
N LYS A 88 6.53 -2.37 19.27
CA LYS A 88 5.76 -1.23 19.77
C LYS A 88 5.17 -0.40 18.64
N LEU A 89 5.74 -0.48 17.44
CA LEU A 89 5.22 0.25 16.29
C LEU A 89 3.76 -0.09 15.98
N TRP A 90 3.32 -1.34 16.25
CA TRP A 90 1.96 -1.79 15.94
C TRP A 90 0.89 -1.05 16.75
N GLU A 91 1.26 -0.49 17.91
CA GLU A 91 0.36 0.31 18.73
C GLU A 91 -0.07 1.61 18.05
N ARG A 92 0.67 2.06 17.03
CA ARG A 92 0.38 3.29 16.27
C ARG A 92 -0.73 3.11 15.24
N PHE A 93 -1.12 1.87 14.95
CA PHE A 93 -2.10 1.56 13.92
C PHE A 93 -3.45 1.22 14.53
N ASN A 94 -4.52 1.40 13.73
CA ASN A 94 -5.84 0.97 14.15
C ASN A 94 -5.89 -0.54 14.33
N MET A 95 -5.27 -1.29 13.42
CA MET A 95 -5.08 -2.73 13.58
C MET A 95 -3.75 -2.98 14.27
N LYS A 96 -3.79 -3.38 15.54
CA LYS A 96 -2.60 -3.55 16.38
C LYS A 96 -2.07 -4.99 16.39
N ASP A 97 -2.81 -5.93 15.82
CA ASP A 97 -2.38 -7.32 15.73
C ASP A 97 -1.39 -7.49 14.58
N LYS A 98 -0.14 -7.78 14.91
CA LYS A 98 0.93 -7.98 13.93
C LYS A 98 0.61 -9.07 12.93
N ARG A 99 -0.09 -10.15 13.36
CA ARG A 99 -0.46 -11.25 12.46
C ARG A 99 -1.44 -10.79 11.38
N GLN A 100 -2.37 -9.92 11.72
CA GLN A 100 -3.32 -9.34 10.77
C GLN A 100 -2.59 -8.44 9.78
N GLN A 101 -1.64 -7.66 10.25
CA GLN A 101 -0.82 -6.84 9.37
C GLN A 101 0.03 -7.72 8.43
N ALA A 102 0.60 -8.81 8.94
CA ALA A 102 1.37 -9.76 8.13
C ALA A 102 0.50 -10.38 7.04
N TRP A 103 -0.70 -10.78 7.37
CA TRP A 103 -1.67 -11.34 6.42
C TRP A 103 -1.92 -10.34 5.28
N TYR A 104 -2.16 -9.09 5.63
CA TYR A 104 -2.45 -8.06 4.65
C TYR A 104 -1.25 -7.82 3.71
N TYR A 105 -0.07 -7.56 4.27
CA TYR A 105 1.11 -7.26 3.45
C TYR A 105 1.57 -8.45 2.62
N ARG A 106 1.46 -9.66 3.13
CA ARG A 106 1.75 -10.86 2.34
C ARG A 106 0.74 -11.05 1.21
N GLY A 107 -0.53 -10.72 1.47
CA GLY A 107 -1.55 -10.70 0.44
C GLY A 107 -1.25 -9.70 -0.65
N LEU A 108 -0.72 -8.53 -0.30
CA LEU A 108 -0.29 -7.53 -1.29
C LEU A 108 0.87 -8.04 -2.15
N CYS A 109 1.84 -8.72 -1.56
CA CYS A 109 2.93 -9.34 -2.32
C CYS A 109 2.40 -10.31 -3.37
N ASP A 110 1.43 -11.14 -2.99
CA ASP A 110 0.80 -12.09 -3.89
C ASP A 110 0.00 -11.38 -4.99
N SER A 111 -0.75 -10.35 -4.62
CA SER A 111 -1.58 -9.58 -5.56
C SER A 111 -0.75 -8.82 -6.59
N LEU A 112 0.45 -8.40 -6.23
CA LEU A 112 1.33 -7.61 -7.08
C LEU A 112 2.40 -8.46 -7.78
N LYS A 113 2.27 -9.76 -7.77
CA LYS A 113 3.26 -10.67 -8.35
C LYS A 113 3.55 -10.43 -9.84
N ASP A 114 2.58 -9.93 -10.59
CA ASP A 114 2.78 -9.54 -11.99
C ASP A 114 3.75 -8.36 -12.14
N MET A 115 4.11 -7.69 -11.05
CA MET A 115 5.11 -6.62 -11.06
C MET A 115 6.54 -7.17 -10.81
N GLU A 116 6.75 -8.47 -10.91
CA GLU A 116 8.03 -9.11 -10.63
C GLU A 116 9.18 -8.66 -11.55
N ASN A 117 8.85 -8.04 -12.69
CA ASN A 117 9.85 -7.46 -13.58
C ASN A 117 10.48 -6.17 -13.06
N PHE A 118 9.89 -5.58 -12.00
CA PHE A 118 10.36 -4.34 -11.39
C PHE A 118 11.18 -4.65 -10.15
N PRO A 119 12.40 -4.07 -10.01
CA PRO A 119 13.21 -4.25 -8.79
C PRO A 119 12.47 -3.84 -7.52
N GLU A 120 11.59 -2.85 -7.62
CA GLU A 120 10.79 -2.34 -6.50
C GLU A 120 9.86 -3.40 -5.92
N TYR A 121 9.36 -4.31 -6.74
CA TYR A 121 8.55 -5.43 -6.26
C TYR A 121 9.36 -6.31 -5.31
N TRP A 122 10.58 -6.66 -5.70
CA TRP A 122 11.45 -7.51 -4.89
C TRP A 122 11.90 -6.81 -3.62
N GLU A 123 12.16 -5.51 -3.69
CA GLU A 123 12.46 -4.72 -2.50
C GLU A 123 11.28 -4.76 -1.53
N PHE A 124 10.07 -4.59 -2.01
CA PHE A 124 8.86 -4.67 -1.20
C PHE A 124 8.74 -6.03 -0.51
N CYS A 125 8.90 -7.11 -1.25
CA CYS A 125 8.81 -8.47 -0.71
C CYS A 125 9.88 -8.71 0.36
N GLU A 126 11.10 -8.23 0.16
CA GLU A 126 12.19 -8.37 1.13
C GLU A 126 11.90 -7.59 2.42
N LEU A 127 11.36 -6.38 2.29
CA LEU A 127 10.99 -5.57 3.44
C LEU A 127 9.90 -6.26 4.28
N ILE A 128 8.89 -6.82 3.61
CA ILE A 128 7.82 -7.54 4.30
C ILE A 128 8.35 -8.80 4.98
N ALA A 129 9.22 -9.53 4.31
CA ALA A 129 9.85 -10.71 4.90
C ALA A 129 10.66 -10.37 6.15
N TYR A 130 11.33 -9.23 6.15
CA TYR A 130 12.11 -8.77 7.30
C TYR A 130 11.20 -8.37 8.47
N VAL A 131 10.21 -7.51 8.21
CA VAL A 131 9.35 -6.96 9.27
C VAL A 131 8.50 -8.05 9.92
N PHE A 132 8.02 -9.00 9.13
CA PHE A 132 7.14 -10.06 9.61
C PHE A 132 7.82 -11.41 9.76
N ARG A 133 9.13 -11.41 9.87
CA ARG A 133 9.91 -12.65 10.05
C ARG A 133 9.43 -13.40 11.30
N GLY A 134 9.16 -14.69 11.13
CA GLY A 134 8.70 -15.55 12.22
C GLY A 134 7.21 -15.46 12.53
N VAL A 135 6.48 -14.56 11.86
CA VAL A 135 5.03 -14.45 12.06
C VAL A 135 4.33 -15.53 11.25
N VAL A 136 3.49 -16.34 11.92
CA VAL A 136 2.68 -17.38 11.27
C VAL A 136 1.26 -16.88 11.13
N VAL A 137 0.70 -17.00 9.94
CA VAL A 137 -0.67 -16.63 9.64
C VAL A 137 -1.42 -17.88 9.18
N ASP A 138 -2.52 -18.19 9.87
CA ASP A 138 -3.37 -19.32 9.54
C ASP A 138 -4.35 -19.02 8.41
#